data_d762ee3dc1e4bd03d0fd0d4eaad46f53
#
_entry.id   d762ee3dc1e4bd03d0fd0d4eaad46f53
#
_cell.length_a   1.000
_cell.length_b   1.000
_cell.length_c   1.000
_cell.angle_alpha   90.00
_cell.angle_beta   90.00
_cell.angle_gamma   90.00
#
_symmetry.space_group_name_H-M   'P 1'
#
loop_
_entity.id
_entity.type
_entity.pdbx_description
1 polymer ?
#
loop_
_entity_poly.entity_id
_entity_poly.type
_entity_poly.pdbx_seq_one_letter_code
_entity_poly.pdbx_strand_id
1 'polypeptide(L)'
;MILIDALYINNSGGKVLLYYLVEEFEKSSLNVFYLFDKRCENDFKDIPANRKLYLKASFLNRLKFYIKNKEEFEKIFCFGNIAPPVKLNRAIVFTYFHNVSLLVQPRNYSYKEKIIKKIKKCLIQVLSKNTNFYVVQTLTVQKLVSKELNVKIQKVLKHPFFKEDNYKNTIIKDKNSFVYVSNGNTHKNHLKLFKAWEILAEREYYPVLNVTITSDFQCLIDKINILKNKKIKIINHGFCNPEKLYNKSKFLIYPSLLESLGLGLIEACQANCFVLAADLPYVTDVIIPTMVFDPYNSDSIADSIIEISKNENLKKSELKISNEIDEIIKLLK
;
A
#
# COMPACT_ATOMS: atom_id res chain seq x y z
N MET A 1 -3.93 16.22 24.47
CA MET A 1 -4.74 15.77 23.30
C MET A 1 -3.81 15.27 22.18
N ILE A 2 -4.23 14.27 21.41
CA ILE A 2 -3.45 13.69 20.30
C ILE A 2 -3.99 14.22 18.98
N LEU A 3 -3.10 14.60 18.04
CA LEU A 3 -3.47 14.94 16.66
C LEU A 3 -3.15 13.77 15.73
N ILE A 4 -4.13 13.30 14.95
CA ILE A 4 -3.91 12.45 13.79
C ILE A 4 -4.00 13.33 12.54
N ASP A 5 -2.84 13.64 11.95
CA ASP A 5 -2.75 14.43 10.73
C ASP A 5 -2.72 13.52 9.50
N ALA A 6 -3.89 13.27 8.93
CA ALA A 6 -4.11 12.47 7.73
C ALA A 6 -4.31 13.31 6.46
N LEU A 7 -3.89 14.60 6.51
CA LEU A 7 -3.92 15.44 5.31
C LEU A 7 -3.07 14.79 4.19
N TYR A 8 -3.55 14.83 2.96
CA TYR A 8 -3.04 14.18 1.75
C TYR A 8 -3.42 12.70 1.57
N ILE A 9 -4.15 12.06 2.50
CA ILE A 9 -4.62 10.67 2.37
C ILE A 9 -6.08 10.67 1.96
N ASN A 10 -6.38 10.19 0.74
CA ASN A 10 -7.74 10.19 0.21
C ASN A 10 -8.09 8.99 -0.68
N ASN A 11 -7.13 8.11 -0.99
CA ASN A 11 -7.36 6.97 -1.88
C ASN A 11 -6.40 5.81 -1.61
N SER A 12 -6.59 4.70 -2.33
CA SER A 12 -5.72 3.52 -2.35
C SER A 12 -5.43 2.91 -0.97
N GLY A 13 -4.38 2.12 -0.84
CA GLY A 13 -4.00 1.43 0.39
C GLY A 13 -3.79 2.36 1.61
N GLY A 14 -3.35 3.60 1.37
CA GLY A 14 -3.24 4.59 2.46
C GLY A 14 -4.59 4.93 3.08
N LYS A 15 -5.65 5.04 2.28
CA LYS A 15 -7.02 5.27 2.78
C LYS A 15 -7.56 4.05 3.52
N VAL A 16 -7.28 2.84 3.04
CA VAL A 16 -7.67 1.58 3.72
C VAL A 16 -7.05 1.51 5.11
N LEU A 17 -5.74 1.78 5.21
CA LEU A 17 -5.05 1.82 6.50
C LEU A 17 -5.55 2.94 7.42
N LEU A 18 -5.91 4.10 6.86
CA LEU A 18 -6.48 5.20 7.64
C LEU A 18 -7.84 4.83 8.25
N TYR A 19 -8.70 4.16 7.51
CA TYR A 19 -9.98 3.67 8.03
C TYR A 19 -9.78 2.73 9.20
N TYR A 20 -8.90 1.76 9.05
CA TYR A 20 -8.59 0.81 10.11
C TYR A 20 -7.98 1.49 11.33
N LEU A 21 -7.01 2.40 11.13
CA LEU A 21 -6.42 3.18 12.21
C LEU A 21 -7.46 3.98 13.00
N VAL A 22 -8.38 4.67 12.31
CA VAL A 22 -9.44 5.46 12.93
C VAL A 22 -10.40 4.55 13.70
N GLU A 23 -10.80 3.42 13.13
CA GLU A 23 -11.67 2.44 13.78
C GLU A 23 -11.06 1.95 15.12
N GLU A 24 -9.78 1.61 15.14
CA GLU A 24 -9.10 1.13 16.34
C GLU A 24 -8.87 2.25 17.38
N PHE A 25 -8.62 3.49 16.92
CA PHE A 25 -8.47 4.62 17.83
C PHE A 25 -9.78 5.01 18.49
N GLU A 26 -10.92 4.94 17.78
CA GLU A 26 -12.24 5.19 18.36
C GLU A 26 -12.69 4.10 19.35
N LYS A 27 -12.16 2.87 19.21
CA LYS A 27 -12.35 1.81 20.23
C LYS A 27 -11.46 2.02 21.45
N SER A 28 -10.39 2.80 21.33
CA SER A 28 -9.44 3.07 22.39
C SER A 28 -9.91 4.22 23.29
N SER A 29 -9.28 4.38 24.46
CA SER A 29 -9.52 5.51 25.39
C SER A 29 -8.75 6.78 25.02
N LEU A 30 -8.14 6.86 23.82
CA LEU A 30 -7.33 8.01 23.41
C LEU A 30 -8.19 9.25 23.13
N ASN A 31 -7.76 10.40 23.63
CA ASN A 31 -8.37 11.68 23.28
C ASN A 31 -7.76 12.22 21.99
N VAL A 32 -8.41 11.92 20.85
CA VAL A 32 -7.90 12.16 19.50
C VAL A 32 -8.67 13.27 18.79
N PHE A 33 -7.92 14.15 18.16
CA PHE A 33 -8.41 15.10 17.16
C PHE A 33 -7.89 14.71 15.77
N TYR A 34 -8.75 14.69 14.76
CA TYR A 34 -8.44 14.26 13.41
C TYR A 34 -8.39 15.42 12.42
N LEU A 35 -7.28 15.56 11.71
CA LEU A 35 -7.14 16.44 10.58
C LEU A 35 -7.21 15.63 9.28
N PHE A 36 -8.36 15.65 8.63
CA PHE A 36 -8.62 14.91 7.40
C PHE A 36 -8.48 15.76 6.15
N ASP A 37 -8.20 15.11 5.04
CA ASP A 37 -8.30 15.70 3.71
C ASP A 37 -9.77 15.97 3.36
N LYS A 38 -10.07 17.17 2.83
CA LYS A 38 -11.44 17.56 2.45
C LYS A 38 -12.08 16.58 1.46
N ARG A 39 -11.28 15.90 0.64
CA ARG A 39 -11.79 14.88 -0.29
C ARG A 39 -12.38 13.64 0.40
N CYS A 40 -12.20 13.51 1.72
CA CYS A 40 -12.75 12.47 2.58
C CYS A 40 -13.90 12.96 3.46
N GLU A 41 -14.53 14.12 3.17
CA GLU A 41 -15.56 14.70 4.04
C GLU A 41 -16.82 13.82 4.23
N ASN A 42 -17.03 12.87 3.35
CA ASN A 42 -18.13 11.91 3.43
C ASN A 42 -17.77 10.58 4.13
N ASP A 43 -16.51 10.39 4.50
CA ASP A 43 -16.01 9.10 4.94
C ASP A 43 -16.14 8.88 6.47
N PHE A 44 -15.80 9.86 7.29
CA PHE A 44 -15.71 9.70 8.76
C PHE A 44 -16.86 10.43 9.47
N LYS A 45 -18.10 10.13 9.10
CA LYS A 45 -19.30 10.83 9.59
C LYS A 45 -19.55 10.60 11.07
N ASP A 46 -19.24 9.41 11.58
CA ASP A 46 -19.51 8.99 12.97
C ASP A 46 -18.61 9.70 14.00
N ILE A 47 -17.50 10.30 13.56
CA ILE A 47 -16.65 11.09 14.46
C ILE A 47 -17.34 12.43 14.74
N PRO A 48 -17.46 12.88 16.02
CA PRO A 48 -18.04 14.16 16.37
C PRO A 48 -17.36 15.37 15.72
N ALA A 49 -18.13 16.38 15.34
CA ALA A 49 -17.63 17.56 14.62
C ALA A 49 -16.54 18.34 15.39
N ASN A 50 -16.59 18.35 16.72
CA ASN A 50 -15.60 19.01 17.59
C ASN A 50 -14.27 18.22 17.69
N ARG A 51 -14.20 16.98 17.18
CA ARG A 51 -12.99 16.15 17.19
C ARG A 51 -12.38 15.94 15.79
N LYS A 52 -12.90 16.60 14.76
CA LYS A 52 -12.37 16.51 13.39
C LYS A 52 -12.41 17.83 12.66
N LEU A 53 -11.48 17.97 11.73
CA LEU A 53 -11.43 19.07 10.75
C LEU A 53 -11.11 18.52 9.37
N TYR A 54 -11.91 18.89 8.38
CA TYR A 54 -11.62 18.62 6.97
C TYR A 54 -10.94 19.84 6.34
N LEU A 55 -9.72 19.64 5.83
CA LEU A 55 -8.92 20.72 5.30
C LEU A 55 -8.58 20.43 3.82
N LYS A 56 -8.66 21.45 2.95
CA LYS A 56 -8.17 21.32 1.57
C LYS A 56 -6.67 21.06 1.59
N ALA A 57 -6.26 19.95 0.95
CA ALA A 57 -4.88 19.50 0.90
C ALA A 57 -3.98 20.54 0.22
N SER A 58 -3.28 21.33 1.01
CA SER A 58 -2.21 22.22 0.57
C SER A 58 -1.19 22.44 1.69
N PHE A 59 0.04 22.75 1.31
CA PHE A 59 1.09 23.06 2.28
C PHE A 59 0.75 24.30 3.11
N LEU A 60 0.21 25.34 2.49
CA LEU A 60 -0.14 26.59 3.17
C LEU A 60 -1.28 26.40 4.17
N ASN A 61 -2.32 25.65 3.83
CA ASN A 61 -3.42 25.38 4.76
C ASN A 61 -2.93 24.55 5.95
N ARG A 62 -2.08 23.54 5.71
CA ARG A 62 -1.48 22.75 6.78
C ARG A 62 -0.57 23.61 7.66
N LEU A 63 0.24 24.51 7.08
CA LEU A 63 1.06 25.45 7.82
C LEU A 63 0.22 26.37 8.73
N LYS A 64 -0.84 26.98 8.19
CA LYS A 64 -1.76 27.84 8.96
C LYS A 64 -2.40 27.07 10.12
N PHE A 65 -2.83 25.83 9.90
CA PHE A 65 -3.37 24.97 10.95
C PHE A 65 -2.36 24.78 12.09
N TYR A 66 -1.13 24.39 11.76
CA TYR A 66 -0.10 24.16 12.77
C TYR A 66 0.33 25.43 13.51
N ILE A 67 0.40 26.57 12.84
CA ILE A 67 0.71 27.86 13.51
C ILE A 67 -0.37 28.21 14.52
N LYS A 68 -1.65 28.00 14.18
CA LYS A 68 -2.79 28.33 15.04
C LYS A 68 -2.89 27.38 16.24
N ASN A 69 -2.66 26.08 16.05
CA ASN A 69 -3.00 25.03 17.04
C ASN A 69 -1.76 24.32 17.63
N LYS A 70 -0.56 24.88 17.49
CA LYS A 70 0.71 24.22 17.87
C LYS A 70 0.84 23.84 19.34
N GLU A 71 0.12 24.53 20.23
CA GLU A 71 0.16 24.32 21.70
C GLU A 71 -0.91 23.34 22.20
N GLU A 72 -1.85 22.93 21.34
CA GLU A 72 -3.02 22.12 21.74
C GLU A 72 -2.71 20.62 21.84
N PHE A 73 -1.62 20.16 21.19
CA PHE A 73 -1.33 18.74 21.05
C PHE A 73 -0.05 18.36 21.78
N GLU A 74 -0.12 17.26 22.54
CA GLU A 74 1.03 16.65 23.24
C GLU A 74 1.72 15.60 22.36
N LYS A 75 0.93 14.89 21.56
CA LYS A 75 1.43 13.92 20.60
C LYS A 75 0.78 14.12 19.23
N ILE A 76 1.56 13.95 18.19
CA ILE A 76 1.11 14.12 16.80
C ILE A 76 1.53 12.93 15.99
N PHE A 77 0.58 12.31 15.30
CA PHE A 77 0.81 11.23 14.37
C PHE A 77 0.52 11.71 12.94
N CYS A 78 1.59 12.07 12.21
CA CYS A 78 1.49 12.51 10.82
C CYS A 78 1.37 11.29 9.90
N PHE A 79 0.16 10.99 9.45
CA PHE A 79 -0.14 9.82 8.61
C PHE A 79 0.17 10.05 7.12
N GLY A 80 0.41 11.29 6.71
CA GLY A 80 0.60 11.70 5.31
C GLY A 80 2.04 11.58 4.75
N ASN A 81 2.92 10.78 5.35
CA ASN A 81 4.33 10.60 4.94
C ASN A 81 5.25 11.83 5.13
N ILE A 82 4.76 12.89 5.70
CA ILE A 82 5.50 14.16 5.83
C ILE A 82 5.32 14.73 7.23
N ALA A 83 6.42 15.12 7.87
CA ALA A 83 6.42 15.75 9.18
C ALA A 83 5.71 17.12 9.17
N PRO A 84 5.37 17.70 10.34
CA PRO A 84 4.76 19.01 10.43
C PRO A 84 5.58 20.08 9.72
N PRO A 85 4.92 21.11 9.14
CA PRO A 85 5.63 22.19 8.44
C PRO A 85 6.40 23.13 9.40
N VAL A 86 6.16 23.03 10.71
CA VAL A 86 6.83 23.80 11.76
C VAL A 86 7.38 22.87 12.83
N LYS A 87 8.44 23.30 13.50
CA LYS A 87 8.95 22.59 14.65
C LYS A 87 8.03 22.82 15.86
N LEU A 88 7.74 21.74 16.59
CA LEU A 88 6.89 21.72 17.76
C LEU A 88 7.73 21.34 18.97
N ASN A 89 7.88 22.24 19.94
CA ASN A 89 8.81 22.02 21.05
C ASN A 89 8.18 21.23 22.21
N ARG A 90 6.84 21.20 22.31
CA ARG A 90 6.11 20.55 23.40
C ARG A 90 5.50 19.20 22.99
N ALA A 91 5.26 19.00 21.69
CA ALA A 91 4.66 17.78 21.19
C ALA A 91 5.70 16.74 20.77
N ILE A 92 5.43 15.48 21.05
CA ILE A 92 6.16 14.34 20.46
C ILE A 92 5.53 14.04 19.10
N VAL A 93 6.33 14.12 18.05
CA VAL A 93 5.88 13.93 16.68
C VAL A 93 6.33 12.59 16.13
N PHE A 94 5.37 11.79 15.71
CA PHE A 94 5.56 10.56 14.95
C PHE A 94 5.15 10.79 13.49
N THR A 95 5.98 10.40 12.54
CA THR A 95 5.63 10.45 11.11
C THR A 95 5.53 9.04 10.55
N TYR A 96 4.31 8.64 10.19
CA TYR A 96 4.07 7.34 9.55
C TYR A 96 4.43 7.42 8.06
N PHE A 97 5.39 6.59 7.67
CA PHE A 97 5.91 6.58 6.31
C PHE A 97 5.53 5.29 5.59
N HIS A 98 4.54 5.38 4.71
CA HIS A 98 3.95 4.26 3.99
C HIS A 98 3.95 4.41 2.46
N ASN A 99 4.70 5.37 1.91
CA ASN A 99 4.81 5.55 0.47
C ASN A 99 6.29 5.65 0.04
N VAL A 100 6.91 4.48 -0.13
CA VAL A 100 8.33 4.38 -0.54
C VAL A 100 8.63 5.03 -1.89
N SER A 101 7.64 5.20 -2.77
CA SER A 101 7.82 5.87 -4.06
C SER A 101 8.18 7.35 -3.94
N LEU A 102 8.07 7.93 -2.75
CA LEU A 102 8.53 9.29 -2.46
C LEU A 102 10.06 9.35 -2.22
N LEU A 103 10.68 8.22 -1.87
CA LEU A 103 12.12 8.14 -1.59
C LEU A 103 12.89 7.50 -2.73
N VAL A 104 12.35 6.45 -3.34
CA VAL A 104 12.98 5.67 -4.42
C VAL A 104 12.12 5.75 -5.67
N GLN A 105 12.78 5.86 -6.81
CA GLN A 105 12.10 5.97 -8.10
C GLN A 105 12.40 4.72 -8.93
N PRO A 106 11.38 3.96 -9.37
CA PRO A 106 11.55 2.95 -10.40
C PRO A 106 12.15 3.56 -11.68
N ARG A 107 12.95 2.79 -12.39
CA ARG A 107 13.63 3.24 -13.63
C ARG A 107 12.64 3.76 -14.69
N ASN A 108 11.42 3.29 -14.69
CA ASN A 108 10.40 3.49 -15.73
C ASN A 108 9.57 4.79 -15.57
N TYR A 109 9.92 5.69 -14.65
CA TYR A 109 9.23 6.98 -14.53
C TYR A 109 9.63 7.96 -15.63
N SER A 110 8.65 8.72 -16.12
CA SER A 110 8.89 9.84 -17.03
C SER A 110 9.75 10.93 -16.38
N TYR A 111 10.38 11.76 -17.20
CA TYR A 111 11.23 12.85 -16.72
C TYR A 111 10.46 13.82 -15.78
N LYS A 112 9.22 14.17 -16.15
CA LYS A 112 8.35 15.02 -15.32
C LYS A 112 8.06 14.40 -13.96
N GLU A 113 7.72 13.12 -13.91
CA GLU A 113 7.47 12.41 -12.65
C GLU A 113 8.71 12.38 -11.76
N LYS A 114 9.89 12.16 -12.35
CA LYS A 114 11.17 12.19 -11.62
C LYS A 114 11.44 13.53 -10.95
N ILE A 115 11.20 14.64 -11.67
CA ILE A 115 11.37 15.99 -11.11
C ILE A 115 10.41 16.24 -9.96
N ILE A 116 9.11 15.98 -10.15
CA ILE A 116 8.08 16.18 -9.12
C ILE A 116 8.42 15.36 -7.86
N LYS A 117 8.83 14.12 -8.02
CA LYS A 117 9.21 13.27 -6.89
C LYS A 117 10.48 13.73 -6.21
N LYS A 118 11.46 14.24 -6.97
CA LYS A 118 12.68 14.84 -6.40
C LYS A 118 12.36 16.06 -5.52
N ILE A 119 11.47 16.94 -5.98
CA ILE A 119 10.99 18.09 -5.20
C ILE A 119 10.28 17.63 -3.92
N LYS A 120 9.37 16.65 -4.03
CA LYS A 120 8.68 16.08 -2.85
C LYS A 120 9.65 15.45 -1.86
N LYS A 121 10.63 14.69 -2.35
CA LYS A 121 11.68 14.09 -1.50
C LYS A 121 12.48 15.16 -0.77
N CYS A 122 12.90 16.22 -1.47
CA CYS A 122 13.63 17.34 -0.89
C CYS A 122 12.83 18.02 0.23
N LEU A 123 11.51 18.25 0.01
CA LEU A 123 10.62 18.78 1.03
C LEU A 123 10.52 17.86 2.26
N ILE A 124 10.35 16.55 2.05
CA ILE A 124 10.33 15.55 3.13
C ILE A 124 11.64 15.57 3.92
N GLN A 125 12.78 15.64 3.25
CA GLN A 125 14.11 15.72 3.88
C GLN A 125 14.26 16.99 4.73
N VAL A 126 13.85 18.15 4.22
CA VAL A 126 13.90 19.41 4.97
C VAL A 126 13.03 19.36 6.23
N LEU A 127 11.84 18.79 6.11
CA LEU A 127 10.89 18.69 7.24
C LEU A 127 11.20 17.51 8.18
N SER A 128 12.08 16.58 7.83
CA SER A 128 12.41 15.42 8.67
C SER A 128 12.92 15.81 10.06
N LYS A 129 13.51 16.99 10.21
CA LYS A 129 13.95 17.56 11.51
C LYS A 129 12.80 17.93 12.46
N ASN A 130 11.56 17.99 11.94
CA ASN A 130 10.36 18.33 12.71
C ASN A 130 9.63 17.08 13.23
N THR A 131 10.19 15.89 13.07
CA THR A 131 9.67 14.65 13.66
C THR A 131 10.66 14.08 14.67
N ASN A 132 10.14 13.46 15.72
CA ASN A 132 10.95 12.77 16.73
C ASN A 132 11.22 11.33 16.27
N PHE A 133 10.20 10.66 15.74
CA PHE A 133 10.25 9.28 15.30
C PHE A 133 9.54 9.10 13.97
N TYR A 134 10.08 8.23 13.13
CA TYR A 134 9.34 7.66 12.00
C TYR A 134 8.72 6.34 12.42
N VAL A 135 7.54 6.04 11.90
CA VAL A 135 6.90 4.73 12.03
C VAL A 135 6.73 4.14 10.64
N VAL A 136 7.15 2.90 10.46
CA VAL A 136 7.16 2.21 9.17
C VAL A 136 6.64 0.78 9.32
N GLN A 137 6.41 0.11 8.19
CA GLN A 137 5.72 -1.17 8.16
C GLN A 137 6.66 -2.38 8.03
N THR A 138 7.84 -2.21 7.42
CA THR A 138 8.76 -3.31 7.13
C THR A 138 10.22 -2.93 7.39
N LEU A 139 11.09 -3.93 7.53
CA LEU A 139 12.54 -3.73 7.69
C LEU A 139 13.16 -3.05 6.47
N THR A 140 12.69 -3.40 5.28
CA THR A 140 13.13 -2.75 4.03
C THR A 140 12.81 -1.25 4.05
N VAL A 141 11.60 -0.86 4.47
CA VAL A 141 11.21 0.55 4.58
C VAL A 141 11.98 1.25 5.71
N GLN A 142 12.22 0.58 6.83
CA GLN A 142 13.02 1.12 7.94
C GLN A 142 14.43 1.52 7.49
N LYS A 143 15.12 0.62 6.82
CA LYS A 143 16.46 0.87 6.27
C LYS A 143 16.44 1.99 5.22
N LEU A 144 15.41 1.99 4.38
CA LEU A 144 15.24 3.00 3.32
C LEU A 144 15.02 4.40 3.90
N VAL A 145 14.09 4.55 4.85
CA VAL A 145 13.82 5.84 5.52
C VAL A 145 15.07 6.35 6.23
N SER A 146 15.75 5.49 6.99
CA SER A 146 17.00 5.84 7.68
C SER A 146 18.05 6.38 6.70
N LYS A 147 18.27 5.68 5.59
CA LYS A 147 19.26 6.05 4.56
C LYS A 147 18.87 7.33 3.81
N GLU A 148 17.65 7.36 3.25
CA GLU A 148 17.23 8.39 2.32
C GLU A 148 16.88 9.73 2.99
N LEU A 149 16.49 9.69 4.27
CA LEU A 149 16.22 10.90 5.07
C LEU A 149 17.36 11.26 6.04
N ASN A 150 18.44 10.49 6.03
CA ASN A 150 19.59 10.66 6.95
C ASN A 150 19.16 10.71 8.43
N VAL A 151 18.29 9.78 8.81
CA VAL A 151 17.77 9.65 10.17
C VAL A 151 18.38 8.42 10.85
N LYS A 152 18.79 8.55 12.12
CA LYS A 152 19.30 7.39 12.90
C LYS A 152 18.27 6.26 12.90
N ILE A 153 18.70 5.02 12.65
CA ILE A 153 17.82 3.85 12.54
C ILE A 153 16.96 3.64 13.80
N GLN A 154 17.48 3.97 14.99
CA GLN A 154 16.76 3.87 16.27
C GLN A 154 15.57 4.82 16.38
N LYS A 155 15.51 5.84 15.52
CA LYS A 155 14.36 6.76 15.39
C LYS A 155 13.33 6.31 14.36
N VAL A 156 13.54 5.17 13.71
CA VAL A 156 12.62 4.59 12.72
C VAL A 156 12.04 3.30 13.31
N LEU A 157 10.84 3.40 13.87
CA LEU A 157 10.15 2.31 14.55
C LEU A 157 9.43 1.45 13.50
N LYS A 158 9.54 0.11 13.62
CA LYS A 158 8.83 -0.80 12.72
C LYS A 158 7.61 -1.35 13.45
N HIS A 159 6.45 -0.87 13.08
CA HIS A 159 5.16 -1.34 13.58
C HIS A 159 4.18 -1.47 12.39
N PRO A 160 4.13 -2.63 11.73
CA PRO A 160 3.15 -2.91 10.70
C PRO A 160 1.76 -3.02 11.32
N PHE A 161 0.76 -2.44 10.65
CA PHE A 161 -0.62 -2.67 11.02
C PHE A 161 -1.50 -2.81 9.79
N PHE A 162 -2.51 -3.62 9.89
CA PHE A 162 -3.44 -3.95 8.82
C PHE A 162 -4.68 -4.61 9.42
N LYS A 163 -5.79 -4.51 8.72
CA LYS A 163 -7.01 -5.19 9.16
C LYS A 163 -6.86 -6.70 8.99
N GLU A 164 -7.22 -7.43 10.03
CA GLU A 164 -7.34 -8.88 9.98
C GLU A 164 -8.74 -9.24 9.52
N ASP A 165 -8.85 -9.65 8.25
CA ASP A 165 -10.12 -10.04 7.66
C ASP A 165 -10.31 -11.56 7.76
N ASN A 166 -11.46 -11.99 8.28
CA ASN A 166 -11.86 -13.39 8.33
C ASN A 166 -12.53 -13.79 7.01
N TYR A 167 -11.74 -14.14 6.01
CA TYR A 167 -12.27 -14.65 4.75
C TYR A 167 -12.99 -15.99 4.97
N LYS A 168 -14.27 -16.04 4.61
CA LYS A 168 -15.04 -17.30 4.67
C LYS A 168 -14.64 -18.19 3.49
N ASN A 169 -13.87 -19.23 3.75
CA ASN A 169 -13.43 -20.22 2.75
C ASN A 169 -14.57 -21.20 2.38
N THR A 170 -15.71 -20.69 1.95
CA THR A 170 -16.88 -21.52 1.60
C THR A 170 -16.95 -21.87 0.11
N ILE A 171 -16.08 -21.29 -0.72
CA ILE A 171 -16.13 -21.43 -2.18
C ILE A 171 -14.90 -22.22 -2.64
N ILE A 172 -15.12 -23.21 -3.52
CA ILE A 172 -14.03 -23.91 -4.21
C ILE A 172 -13.37 -22.89 -5.16
N LYS A 173 -12.09 -22.62 -4.93
CA LYS A 173 -11.33 -21.70 -5.76
C LYS A 173 -11.04 -22.25 -7.14
N ASP A 174 -11.19 -21.44 -8.17
CA ASP A 174 -10.86 -21.79 -9.54
C ASP A 174 -9.34 -22.00 -9.69
N LYS A 175 -8.97 -23.22 -10.06
CA LYS A 175 -7.57 -23.69 -10.22
C LYS A 175 -6.83 -23.02 -11.38
N ASN A 176 -7.55 -22.36 -12.29
CA ASN A 176 -6.98 -21.67 -13.45
C ASN A 176 -7.13 -20.14 -13.34
N SER A 177 -7.44 -19.63 -12.13
CA SER A 177 -7.69 -18.22 -11.89
C SER A 177 -6.59 -17.58 -11.05
N PHE A 178 -6.01 -16.52 -11.61
CA PHE A 178 -5.05 -15.62 -10.98
C PHE A 178 -5.72 -14.28 -10.71
N VAL A 179 -5.38 -13.65 -9.58
CA VAL A 179 -5.86 -12.32 -9.23
C VAL A 179 -4.69 -11.38 -8.96
N TYR A 180 -4.84 -10.13 -9.38
CA TYR A 180 -3.95 -9.03 -9.02
C TYR A 180 -4.76 -7.79 -8.69
N VAL A 181 -4.95 -7.53 -7.40
CA VAL A 181 -5.67 -6.35 -6.89
C VAL A 181 -4.69 -5.19 -6.76
N SER A 182 -4.76 -4.26 -7.69
CA SER A 182 -3.93 -3.04 -7.63
C SER A 182 -4.45 -1.97 -8.60
N ASN A 183 -4.06 -0.70 -8.35
CA ASN A 183 -4.24 0.36 -9.33
C ASN A 183 -3.21 0.23 -10.47
N GLY A 184 -3.39 1.04 -11.54
CA GLY A 184 -2.56 1.00 -12.75
C GLY A 184 -1.23 1.76 -12.67
N ASN A 185 -0.73 2.15 -11.49
CA ASN A 185 0.53 2.87 -11.36
C ASN A 185 1.70 2.08 -11.95
N THR A 186 2.67 2.78 -12.54
CA THR A 186 3.81 2.19 -13.26
C THR A 186 4.59 1.14 -12.44
N HIS A 187 4.79 1.38 -11.14
CA HIS A 187 5.49 0.43 -10.27
C HIS A 187 4.71 -0.85 -9.98
N LYS A 188 3.42 -0.91 -10.30
CA LYS A 188 2.59 -2.13 -10.20
C LYS A 188 2.84 -3.12 -11.34
N ASN A 189 3.60 -2.72 -12.35
CA ASN A 189 4.19 -3.59 -13.38
C ASN A 189 3.21 -4.35 -14.29
N HIS A 190 2.00 -3.79 -14.51
CA HIS A 190 0.96 -4.44 -15.32
C HIS A 190 1.40 -4.79 -16.73
N LEU A 191 2.23 -3.95 -17.40
CA LEU A 191 2.66 -4.20 -18.77
C LEU A 191 3.53 -5.45 -18.89
N LYS A 192 4.42 -5.70 -17.90
CA LYS A 192 5.21 -6.93 -17.85
C LYS A 192 4.32 -8.14 -17.57
N LEU A 193 3.35 -7.99 -16.68
CA LEU A 193 2.36 -9.03 -16.38
C LEU A 193 1.54 -9.37 -17.63
N PHE A 194 1.03 -8.40 -18.37
CA PHE A 194 0.29 -8.62 -19.61
C PHE A 194 1.13 -9.28 -20.69
N LYS A 195 2.42 -8.92 -20.81
CA LYS A 195 3.34 -9.61 -21.72
C LYS A 195 3.54 -11.08 -21.34
N ALA A 196 3.57 -11.40 -20.05
CA ALA A 196 3.60 -12.80 -19.61
C ALA A 196 2.35 -13.58 -20.07
N TRP A 197 1.15 -12.95 -20.04
CA TRP A 197 -0.07 -13.57 -20.59
C TRP A 197 -0.05 -13.72 -22.10
N GLU A 198 0.63 -12.86 -22.85
CA GLU A 198 0.88 -13.06 -24.29
C GLU A 198 1.78 -14.31 -24.49
N ILE A 199 2.87 -14.44 -23.73
CA ILE A 199 3.79 -15.59 -23.80
C ILE A 199 3.08 -16.89 -23.42
N LEU A 200 2.21 -16.88 -22.40
CA LEU A 200 1.41 -18.06 -22.05
C LEU A 200 0.49 -18.50 -23.19
N ALA A 201 -0.14 -17.56 -23.88
CA ALA A 201 -0.98 -17.87 -25.05
C ALA A 201 -0.16 -18.40 -26.25
N GLU A 202 1.05 -17.90 -26.47
CA GLU A 202 2.00 -18.43 -27.46
C GLU A 202 2.40 -19.90 -27.13
N ARG A 203 2.35 -20.27 -25.82
CA ARG A 203 2.62 -21.63 -25.33
C ARG A 203 1.33 -22.47 -25.16
N GLU A 204 0.22 -22.03 -25.75
CA GLU A 204 -1.09 -22.70 -25.71
C GLU A 204 -1.67 -22.88 -24.29
N TYR A 205 -1.27 -22.03 -23.33
CA TYR A 205 -1.79 -22.02 -21.97
C TYR A 205 -2.60 -20.73 -21.70
N TYR A 206 -3.87 -20.87 -21.29
CA TYR A 206 -4.84 -19.77 -21.22
C TYR A 206 -5.45 -19.58 -19.82
N PRO A 207 -4.65 -19.22 -18.79
CA PRO A 207 -5.18 -18.93 -17.46
C PRO A 207 -5.97 -17.62 -17.45
N VAL A 208 -6.91 -17.50 -16.51
CA VAL A 208 -7.67 -16.26 -16.31
C VAL A 208 -6.90 -15.33 -15.37
N LEU A 209 -6.69 -14.07 -15.79
CA LEU A 209 -6.16 -13.01 -14.95
C LEU A 209 -7.28 -12.03 -14.58
N ASN A 210 -7.54 -11.88 -13.30
CA ASN A 210 -8.47 -10.90 -12.75
C ASN A 210 -7.69 -9.68 -12.22
N VAL A 211 -8.01 -8.49 -12.72
CA VAL A 211 -7.36 -7.23 -12.32
C VAL A 211 -8.39 -6.18 -11.91
N THR A 212 -7.96 -5.12 -11.20
CA THR A 212 -8.84 -4.08 -10.66
C THR A 212 -8.39 -2.67 -11.10
N ILE A 213 -8.19 -2.49 -12.40
CA ILE A 213 -7.67 -1.25 -12.97
C ILE A 213 -8.82 -0.26 -13.20
N THR A 214 -8.75 0.92 -12.58
CA THR A 214 -9.75 1.98 -12.73
C THR A 214 -9.59 2.76 -14.03
N SER A 215 -10.63 3.50 -14.43
CA SER A 215 -10.67 4.33 -15.65
C SER A 215 -9.55 5.38 -15.74
N ASP A 216 -8.94 5.75 -14.62
CA ASP A 216 -7.77 6.66 -14.59
C ASP A 216 -6.57 6.13 -15.39
N PHE A 217 -6.56 4.82 -15.69
CA PHE A 217 -5.45 4.13 -16.37
C PHE A 217 -5.90 3.58 -17.73
N GLN A 218 -6.51 4.43 -18.57
CA GLN A 218 -7.09 4.04 -19.85
C GLN A 218 -6.13 3.27 -20.75
N CYS A 219 -4.87 3.65 -20.81
CA CYS A 219 -3.87 2.96 -21.62
C CYS A 219 -3.71 1.47 -21.25
N LEU A 220 -3.86 1.09 -19.98
CA LEU A 220 -3.86 -0.31 -19.56
C LEU A 220 -5.16 -1.02 -19.93
N ILE A 221 -6.29 -0.33 -19.86
CA ILE A 221 -7.61 -0.85 -20.27
C ILE A 221 -7.61 -1.13 -21.79
N ASP A 222 -7.07 -0.21 -22.58
CA ASP A 222 -6.94 -0.38 -24.03
C ASP A 222 -6.05 -1.58 -24.38
N LYS A 223 -4.94 -1.77 -23.65
CA LYS A 223 -4.08 -2.96 -23.80
C LYS A 223 -4.84 -4.25 -23.48
N ILE A 224 -5.66 -4.27 -22.42
CA ILE A 224 -6.52 -5.42 -22.10
C ILE A 224 -7.47 -5.74 -23.24
N ASN A 225 -8.11 -4.72 -23.83
CA ASN A 225 -9.05 -4.90 -24.95
C ASN A 225 -8.34 -5.48 -26.18
N ILE A 226 -7.13 -5.04 -26.51
CA ILE A 226 -6.30 -5.61 -27.57
C ILE A 226 -6.01 -7.09 -27.31
N LEU A 227 -5.67 -7.45 -26.05
CA LEU A 227 -5.34 -8.83 -25.67
C LEU A 227 -6.57 -9.76 -25.72
N LYS A 228 -7.75 -9.26 -25.37
CA LYS A 228 -9.01 -10.00 -25.52
C LYS A 228 -9.28 -10.42 -26.97
N ASN A 229 -8.96 -9.57 -27.94
CA ASN A 229 -9.09 -9.90 -29.35
C ASN A 229 -8.16 -11.07 -29.78
N LYS A 230 -7.09 -11.31 -29.03
CA LYS A 230 -6.19 -12.45 -29.18
C LYS A 230 -6.61 -13.67 -28.35
N LYS A 231 -7.83 -13.73 -27.82
CA LYS A 231 -8.37 -14.77 -26.94
C LYS A 231 -7.64 -14.92 -25.59
N ILE A 232 -6.84 -13.91 -25.19
CA ILE A 232 -6.16 -13.87 -23.88
C ILE A 232 -7.17 -13.45 -22.81
N LYS A 233 -7.29 -14.26 -21.75
CA LYS A 233 -8.33 -14.11 -20.74
C LYS A 233 -7.88 -13.16 -19.61
N ILE A 234 -8.00 -11.84 -19.84
CA ILE A 234 -7.81 -10.82 -18.80
C ILE A 234 -9.15 -10.15 -18.54
N ILE A 235 -9.62 -10.23 -17.28
CA ILE A 235 -10.90 -9.66 -16.82
C ILE A 235 -10.57 -8.48 -15.91
N ASN A 236 -10.95 -7.28 -16.34
CA ASN A 236 -10.84 -6.09 -15.51
C ASN A 236 -12.16 -5.83 -14.77
N HIS A 237 -12.10 -5.79 -13.45
CA HIS A 237 -13.24 -5.55 -12.57
C HIS A 237 -13.39 -4.08 -12.16
N GLY A 238 -12.44 -3.21 -12.54
CA GLY A 238 -12.43 -1.82 -12.13
C GLY A 238 -12.32 -1.66 -10.60
N PHE A 239 -12.99 -0.65 -10.06
CA PHE A 239 -13.07 -0.47 -8.60
C PHE A 239 -14.12 -1.43 -8.02
N CYS A 240 -13.69 -2.40 -7.23
CA CYS A 240 -14.57 -3.40 -6.62
C CYS A 240 -14.09 -3.82 -5.22
N ASN A 241 -14.94 -4.53 -4.47
CA ASN A 241 -14.50 -5.20 -3.25
C ASN A 241 -13.58 -6.38 -3.62
N PRO A 242 -12.31 -6.37 -3.19
CA PRO A 242 -11.33 -7.39 -3.57
C PRO A 242 -11.62 -8.77 -2.94
N GLU A 243 -12.33 -8.83 -1.83
CA GLU A 243 -12.66 -10.06 -1.11
C GLU A 243 -13.27 -11.13 -2.04
N LYS A 244 -14.23 -10.73 -2.90
CA LYS A 244 -14.87 -11.65 -3.84
C LYS A 244 -13.89 -12.24 -4.86
N LEU A 245 -12.86 -11.49 -5.23
CA LEU A 245 -11.83 -11.94 -6.17
C LEU A 245 -10.86 -12.91 -5.51
N TYR A 246 -10.39 -12.60 -4.29
CA TYR A 246 -9.54 -13.51 -3.52
C TYR A 246 -10.25 -14.82 -3.16
N ASN A 247 -11.54 -14.77 -2.83
CA ASN A 247 -12.33 -15.98 -2.52
C ASN A 247 -12.52 -16.89 -3.74
N LYS A 248 -12.55 -16.35 -4.97
CA LYS A 248 -12.73 -17.13 -6.20
C LYS A 248 -11.42 -17.61 -6.81
N SER A 249 -10.32 -16.87 -6.67
CA SER A 249 -9.05 -17.17 -7.31
C SER A 249 -8.18 -18.06 -6.44
N LYS A 250 -7.59 -19.10 -7.03
CA LYS A 250 -6.63 -19.96 -6.32
C LYS A 250 -5.30 -19.25 -6.09
N PHE A 251 -4.88 -18.40 -7.04
CA PHE A 251 -3.57 -17.78 -7.05
C PHE A 251 -3.63 -16.26 -6.99
N LEU A 252 -2.81 -15.65 -6.12
CA LEU A 252 -2.39 -14.26 -6.28
C LEU A 252 -1.14 -14.22 -7.15
N ILE A 253 -1.08 -13.33 -8.14
CA ILE A 253 0.16 -12.94 -8.81
C ILE A 253 0.50 -11.50 -8.42
N TYR A 254 1.73 -11.25 -7.95
CA TYR A 254 2.09 -9.95 -7.37
C TYR A 254 3.41 -9.42 -7.95
N PRO A 255 3.38 -8.81 -9.16
CA PRO A 255 4.58 -8.39 -9.90
C PRO A 255 5.08 -7.00 -9.54
N SER A 256 4.56 -6.37 -8.47
CA SER A 256 4.89 -4.98 -8.09
C SER A 256 6.39 -4.81 -7.86
N LEU A 257 6.95 -3.72 -8.37
CA LEU A 257 8.39 -3.39 -8.26
C LEU A 257 8.72 -2.65 -6.96
N LEU A 258 7.72 -2.13 -6.27
CA LEU A 258 7.93 -1.29 -5.10
C LEU A 258 6.69 -1.24 -4.22
N GLU A 259 6.82 -1.64 -2.96
CA GLU A 259 5.78 -1.58 -1.95
C GLU A 259 6.34 -1.15 -0.59
N SER A 260 5.48 -0.58 0.24
CA SER A 260 5.80 -0.32 1.65
C SER A 260 5.41 -1.51 2.53
N LEU A 261 4.17 -2.01 2.35
CA LEU A 261 3.63 -3.17 3.05
C LEU A 261 3.17 -4.24 2.06
N GLY A 262 2.47 -3.83 0.98
CA GLY A 262 1.89 -4.79 0.05
C GLY A 262 0.63 -5.44 0.62
N LEU A 263 -0.40 -4.65 0.96
CA LEU A 263 -1.66 -5.15 1.54
C LEU A 263 -2.24 -6.34 0.78
N GLY A 264 -2.17 -6.35 -0.55
CA GLY A 264 -2.64 -7.47 -1.35
C GLY A 264 -1.93 -8.80 -1.08
N LEU A 265 -0.68 -8.80 -0.59
CA LEU A 265 0.01 -10.01 -0.14
C LEU A 265 -0.63 -10.55 1.15
N ILE A 266 -0.95 -9.65 2.09
CA ILE A 266 -1.58 -9.99 3.37
C ILE A 266 -2.99 -10.53 3.13
N GLU A 267 -3.80 -9.77 2.38
CA GLU A 267 -5.18 -10.13 2.03
C GLU A 267 -5.25 -11.50 1.34
N ALA A 268 -4.34 -11.78 0.41
CA ALA A 268 -4.29 -13.07 -0.27
C ALA A 268 -3.90 -14.24 0.65
N CYS A 269 -2.96 -14.03 1.58
CA CYS A 269 -2.63 -15.04 2.60
C CYS A 269 -3.83 -15.31 3.52
N GLN A 270 -4.51 -14.26 4.01
CA GLN A 270 -5.71 -14.38 4.82
C GLN A 270 -6.84 -15.10 4.08
N ALA A 271 -6.96 -14.86 2.77
CA ALA A 271 -7.91 -15.54 1.90
C ALA A 271 -7.46 -16.94 1.46
N ASN A 272 -6.35 -17.48 1.97
CA ASN A 272 -5.79 -18.78 1.56
C ASN A 272 -5.52 -18.90 0.05
N CYS A 273 -5.04 -17.85 -0.59
CA CYS A 273 -4.48 -17.92 -1.94
C CYS A 273 -3.03 -18.43 -1.89
N PHE A 274 -2.61 -19.18 -2.90
CA PHE A 274 -1.20 -19.42 -3.17
C PHE A 274 -0.61 -18.16 -3.82
N VAL A 275 0.50 -17.65 -3.29
CA VAL A 275 1.06 -16.37 -3.74
C VAL A 275 2.30 -16.59 -4.60
N LEU A 276 2.23 -16.11 -5.86
CA LEU A 276 3.38 -15.90 -6.72
C LEU A 276 3.75 -14.42 -6.65
N ALA A 277 4.95 -14.10 -6.23
CA ALA A 277 5.35 -12.72 -6.03
C ALA A 277 6.71 -12.39 -6.66
N ALA A 278 6.95 -11.11 -6.89
CA ALA A 278 8.25 -10.61 -7.31
C ALA A 278 9.36 -11.02 -6.33
N ASP A 279 10.50 -11.51 -6.80
CA ASP A 279 11.67 -11.76 -5.96
C ASP A 279 12.31 -10.43 -5.55
N LEU A 280 11.69 -9.78 -4.58
CA LEU A 280 12.10 -8.47 -4.05
C LEU A 280 11.98 -8.45 -2.52
N PRO A 281 12.87 -7.68 -1.83
CA PRO A 281 12.95 -7.70 -0.37
C PRO A 281 11.65 -7.40 0.38
N TYR A 282 10.78 -6.53 -0.16
CA TYR A 282 9.51 -6.19 0.49
C TYR A 282 8.56 -7.41 0.61
N VAL A 283 8.65 -8.38 -0.32
CA VAL A 283 7.82 -9.60 -0.27
C VAL A 283 8.23 -10.46 0.92
N THR A 284 9.53 -10.75 1.04
CA THR A 284 10.07 -11.61 2.10
C THR A 284 10.06 -10.95 3.48
N ASP A 285 9.91 -9.62 3.55
CA ASP A 285 9.64 -8.93 4.82
C ASP A 285 8.23 -9.24 5.35
N VAL A 286 7.25 -9.47 4.46
CA VAL A 286 5.82 -9.53 4.79
C VAL A 286 5.29 -10.96 4.83
N ILE A 287 5.69 -11.79 3.85
CA ILE A 287 5.19 -13.17 3.70
C ILE A 287 6.32 -14.16 3.37
N ILE A 288 6.01 -15.45 3.52
CA ILE A 288 6.69 -16.55 2.82
C ILE A 288 5.80 -16.86 1.61
N PRO A 289 6.19 -16.48 0.38
CA PRO A 289 5.38 -16.77 -0.81
C PRO A 289 5.45 -18.25 -1.18
N THR A 290 4.44 -18.73 -1.92
CA THR A 290 4.48 -20.08 -2.51
C THR A 290 5.59 -20.18 -3.55
N MET A 291 5.74 -19.13 -4.37
CA MET A 291 6.73 -19.06 -5.45
C MET A 291 7.15 -17.62 -5.70
N VAL A 292 8.38 -17.41 -6.15
CA VAL A 292 8.89 -16.10 -6.58
C VAL A 292 9.31 -16.14 -8.05
N PHE A 293 9.34 -14.95 -8.68
CA PHE A 293 9.79 -14.76 -10.07
C PHE A 293 10.55 -13.45 -10.22
N ASP A 294 11.37 -13.34 -11.27
CA ASP A 294 11.98 -12.07 -11.67
C ASP A 294 10.93 -11.12 -12.26
N PRO A 295 10.55 -10.02 -11.59
CA PRO A 295 9.52 -9.11 -12.06
C PRO A 295 9.94 -8.30 -13.30
N TYR A 296 11.20 -8.29 -13.64
CA TYR A 296 11.73 -7.59 -14.82
C TYR A 296 11.71 -8.45 -16.07
N ASN A 297 11.48 -9.78 -15.94
CA ASN A 297 11.45 -10.75 -17.03
C ASN A 297 10.05 -11.36 -17.18
N SER A 298 9.38 -11.11 -18.32
CA SER A 298 8.03 -11.66 -18.58
C SER A 298 8.03 -13.18 -18.82
N ASP A 299 9.13 -13.77 -19.30
CA ASP A 299 9.27 -15.22 -19.42
C ASP A 299 9.36 -15.86 -18.04
N SER A 300 10.13 -15.30 -17.11
CA SER A 300 10.18 -15.77 -15.72
C SER A 300 8.81 -15.76 -15.04
N ILE A 301 8.00 -14.72 -15.30
CA ILE A 301 6.62 -14.66 -14.82
C ILE A 301 5.78 -15.77 -15.43
N ALA A 302 5.86 -16.00 -16.76
CA ALA A 302 5.10 -17.03 -17.46
C ALA A 302 5.52 -18.44 -17.01
N ASP A 303 6.82 -18.70 -16.87
CA ASP A 303 7.36 -19.99 -16.41
C ASP A 303 6.82 -20.32 -15.00
N SER A 304 6.86 -19.35 -14.07
CA SER A 304 6.35 -19.52 -12.71
C SER A 304 4.85 -19.83 -12.68
N ILE A 305 4.06 -19.20 -13.58
CA ILE A 305 2.62 -19.47 -13.72
C ILE A 305 2.37 -20.90 -14.20
N ILE A 306 3.13 -21.39 -15.17
CA ILE A 306 3.02 -22.78 -15.67
C ILE A 306 3.42 -23.76 -14.57
N GLU A 307 4.54 -23.52 -13.91
CA GLU A 307 5.07 -24.36 -12.85
C GLU A 307 4.08 -24.52 -11.70
N ILE A 308 3.55 -23.41 -11.15
CA ILE A 308 2.62 -23.45 -10.02
C ILE A 308 1.29 -24.11 -10.39
N SER A 309 0.86 -23.95 -11.65
CA SER A 309 -0.41 -24.54 -12.10
C SER A 309 -0.35 -26.07 -12.25
N LYS A 310 0.84 -26.61 -12.53
CA LYS A 310 1.08 -28.05 -12.67
C LYS A 310 1.43 -28.75 -11.36
N ASN A 311 1.86 -28.00 -10.36
CA ASN A 311 2.30 -28.57 -9.09
C ASN A 311 1.10 -28.85 -8.17
N GLU A 312 0.90 -30.12 -7.81
CA GLU A 312 -0.16 -30.54 -6.90
C GLU A 312 0.23 -30.40 -5.41
N ASN A 313 1.53 -30.38 -5.10
CA ASN A 313 2.09 -30.33 -3.76
C ASN A 313 2.58 -28.90 -3.39
N LEU A 314 1.72 -27.91 -3.55
CA LEU A 314 2.08 -26.52 -3.25
C LEU A 314 2.15 -26.26 -1.75
N LYS A 315 3.22 -25.62 -1.31
CA LYS A 315 3.27 -25.04 0.04
C LYS A 315 2.41 -23.77 0.08
N LYS A 316 1.59 -23.65 1.12
CA LYS A 316 0.80 -22.41 1.33
C LYS A 316 1.72 -21.24 1.61
N SER A 317 1.27 -20.07 1.19
CA SER A 317 1.90 -18.81 1.57
C SER A 317 1.54 -18.47 3.03
N GLU A 318 2.51 -17.93 3.77
CA GLU A 318 2.36 -17.65 5.19
C GLU A 318 2.71 -16.20 5.51
N LEU A 319 1.97 -15.58 6.44
CA LEU A 319 2.33 -14.25 6.95
C LEU A 319 3.56 -14.36 7.87
N LYS A 320 4.51 -13.42 7.69
CA LYS A 320 5.70 -13.26 8.56
C LYS A 320 5.56 -12.10 9.54
N ILE A 321 4.54 -11.28 9.35
CA ILE A 321 4.27 -10.12 10.19
C ILE A 321 2.94 -10.30 10.90
N SER A 322 2.85 -9.76 12.10
CA SER A 322 1.62 -9.60 12.87
C SER A 322 1.08 -8.19 12.76
N ASN A 323 -0.19 -8.01 13.06
CA ASN A 323 -0.78 -6.69 13.20
C ASN A 323 -0.32 -6.07 14.53
N GLU A 324 0.41 -4.96 14.46
CA GLU A 324 0.98 -4.24 15.60
C GLU A 324 0.23 -2.93 15.90
N ILE A 325 -1.08 -2.86 15.65
CA ILE A 325 -1.88 -1.64 15.90
C ILE A 325 -1.85 -1.23 17.38
N ASP A 326 -1.81 -2.19 18.29
CA ASP A 326 -1.72 -1.92 19.73
C ASP A 326 -0.42 -1.22 20.11
N GLU A 327 0.68 -1.50 19.43
CA GLU A 327 1.95 -0.80 19.65
C GLU A 327 1.85 0.67 19.20
N ILE A 328 1.13 0.96 18.10
CA ILE A 328 0.84 2.34 17.69
C ILE A 328 0.00 3.06 18.75
N ILE A 329 -1.04 2.39 19.28
CA ILE A 329 -1.86 2.94 20.36
C ILE A 329 -1.01 3.21 21.62
N LYS A 330 -0.10 2.30 22.00
CA LYS A 330 0.82 2.50 23.14
C LYS A 330 1.78 3.66 22.93
N LEU A 331 2.31 3.86 21.71
CA LEU A 331 3.18 5.01 21.40
C LEU A 331 2.46 6.34 21.62
N LEU A 332 1.13 6.35 21.46
CA LEU A 332 0.29 7.54 21.54
C LEU A 332 -0.37 7.72 22.92
N LYS A 333 -0.35 6.73 23.79
CA LYS A 333 -0.69 6.88 25.24
C LYS A 333 0.40 7.62 25.99
#